data_2d19f2fc703f7d32b0a2e1ac095c92aa
#
_entry.id   2d19f2fc703f7d32b0a2e1ac095c92aa
#
_cell.length_a   1.000
_cell.length_b   1.000
_cell.length_c   1.000
_cell.angle_alpha   90.00
_cell.angle_beta   90.00
_cell.angle_gamma   90.00
#
_symmetry.space_group_name_H-M   'P 1'
#
loop_
_entity.id
_entity.type
_entity.pdbx_description
1 polymer ?
#
loop_
_entity_poly.entity_id
_entity_poly.type
_entity_poly.pdbx_seq_one_letter_code
_entity_poly.pdbx_strand_id
1 'polypeptide(L)'
;MGLFDKKNCDICGEKIGIMGNRKLDNGNLCKKCAGKLSPWFEERRHSTVDAIKEQLAYREENKNAVRNFKITREFSGDRYHVFIDDIKGMFAVAFNMSEQNNPDIVPLSAITLCRLEIDEQREEEEYTDQDGETRSYVPPRYTYSYDYKIKLSVNTPWFDDMDFQLNTFSVEDRERAKMMKYEQLGNQIVSALTGVPVPAYEGMMNQGYPQQGGMMNQGYPQQGGM
;
A
#
# COMPACT_ATOMS: atom_id res chain seq x y z
N MET A 1 -0.74 16.26 38.00
CA MET A 1 0.27 16.47 36.94
C MET A 1 -0.30 17.47 35.96
N GLY A 2 0.34 18.64 35.83
CA GLY A 2 -0.16 19.75 35.02
C GLY A 2 -0.15 19.44 33.53
N LEU A 3 -1.16 19.85 32.79
CA LEU A 3 -1.32 19.68 31.34
C LEU A 3 -0.18 20.35 30.52
N PHE A 4 0.76 21.05 31.16
CA PHE A 4 1.81 21.87 30.56
C PHE A 4 3.24 21.52 31.03
N ASP A 5 3.45 20.31 31.59
CA ASP A 5 4.82 19.90 31.92
C ASP A 5 5.67 19.81 30.66
N LYS A 6 6.70 20.66 30.64
CA LYS A 6 7.66 20.74 29.53
C LYS A 6 8.47 19.44 29.47
N LYS A 7 8.23 18.64 28.42
CA LYS A 7 8.96 17.39 28.18
C LYS A 7 10.15 17.63 27.28
N ASN A 8 11.24 16.95 27.56
CA ASN A 8 12.41 16.90 26.70
C ASN A 8 12.45 15.57 25.94
N CYS A 9 13.07 15.57 24.79
CA CYS A 9 13.32 14.37 24.01
C CYS A 9 14.48 13.57 24.62
N ASP A 10 14.23 12.31 24.94
CA ASP A 10 15.24 11.43 25.56
C ASP A 10 16.36 11.00 24.58
N ILE A 11 16.22 11.34 23.28
CA ILE A 11 17.23 11.10 22.25
C ILE A 11 18.12 12.31 22.02
N CYS A 12 17.56 13.50 21.76
CA CYS A 12 18.36 14.69 21.41
C CYS A 12 18.40 15.76 22.51
N GLY A 13 17.68 15.59 23.63
CA GLY A 13 17.59 16.55 24.73
C GLY A 13 16.73 17.79 24.42
N GLU A 14 16.30 18.01 23.18
CA GLU A 14 15.52 19.19 22.79
C GLU A 14 14.14 19.20 23.47
N LYS A 15 13.68 20.40 23.80
CA LYS A 15 12.35 20.62 24.37
C LYS A 15 11.24 20.26 23.37
N ILE A 16 10.28 19.46 23.82
CA ILE A 16 9.17 19.04 23.00
C ILE A 16 8.01 20.04 23.13
N GLY A 17 7.52 20.55 22.01
CA GLY A 17 6.34 21.42 21.98
C GLY A 17 5.05 20.66 22.32
N ILE A 18 3.97 21.40 22.57
CA ILE A 18 2.69 20.92 23.12
C ILE A 18 2.12 19.69 22.36
N MET A 19 2.24 19.66 21.03
CA MET A 19 1.73 18.55 20.18
C MET A 19 2.85 17.71 19.56
N GLY A 20 4.10 17.94 19.96
CA GLY A 20 5.29 17.33 19.37
C GLY A 20 5.71 15.99 19.97
N ASN A 21 5.14 15.61 21.13
CA ASN A 21 5.56 14.41 21.83
C ASN A 21 5.08 13.12 21.12
N ARG A 22 6.02 12.25 20.83
CA ARG A 22 5.81 10.88 20.40
C ARG A 22 6.19 9.97 21.56
N LYS A 23 5.21 9.67 22.45
CA LYS A 23 5.42 8.89 23.68
C LYS A 23 6.04 7.53 23.34
N LEU A 24 7.02 7.12 24.14
CA LEU A 24 7.62 5.79 24.20
C LEU A 24 7.09 5.05 25.44
N ASP A 25 7.43 3.80 25.59
CA ASP A 25 7.08 3.01 26.78
C ASP A 25 7.65 3.68 28.05
N ASN A 26 8.93 4.01 28.04
CA ASN A 26 9.64 4.59 29.19
C ASN A 26 10.22 5.99 28.95
N GLY A 27 9.73 6.73 27.93
CA GLY A 27 10.30 8.04 27.61
C GLY A 27 9.49 8.89 26.62
N ASN A 28 10.13 9.95 26.14
CA ASN A 28 9.55 10.93 25.22
C ASN A 28 10.46 11.13 23.99
N LEU A 29 9.86 11.20 22.84
CA LEU A 29 10.55 11.41 21.56
C LEU A 29 9.97 12.63 20.84
N CYS A 30 10.83 13.52 20.34
CA CYS A 30 10.37 14.64 19.53
C CYS A 30 10.02 14.21 18.10
N LYS A 31 9.19 15.00 17.40
CA LYS A 31 8.79 14.76 16.02
C LYS A 31 10.00 14.60 15.08
N LYS A 32 11.07 15.40 15.29
CA LYS A 32 12.29 15.36 14.48
C LYS A 32 13.05 14.04 14.61
N CYS A 33 13.21 13.52 15.84
CA CYS A 33 13.84 12.22 16.07
C CYS A 33 12.94 11.07 15.59
N ALA A 34 11.62 11.15 15.81
CA ALA A 34 10.68 10.17 15.30
C ALA A 34 10.67 10.07 13.76
N GLY A 35 10.86 11.19 13.05
CA GLY A 35 10.94 11.20 11.59
C GLY A 35 12.23 10.62 11.01
N LYS A 36 13.21 10.23 11.85
CA LYS A 36 14.44 9.55 11.42
C LYS A 36 14.33 8.03 11.49
N LEU A 37 13.31 7.51 12.18
CA LEU A 37 13.04 6.08 12.25
C LEU A 37 12.62 5.54 10.89
N SER A 38 12.68 4.23 10.72
CA SER A 38 12.12 3.58 9.54
C SER A 38 10.62 3.89 9.40
N PRO A 39 10.12 4.17 8.19
CA PRO A 39 8.68 4.33 7.96
C PRO A 39 7.90 3.04 8.24
N TRP A 40 8.56 1.88 8.20
CA TRP A 40 7.99 0.56 8.46
C TRP A 40 8.02 0.16 9.95
N PHE A 41 8.70 0.93 10.80
CA PHE A 41 8.81 0.67 12.23
C PHE A 41 7.57 1.17 12.98
N GLU A 42 6.56 0.34 13.14
CA GLU A 42 5.28 0.68 13.77
C GLU A 42 5.32 0.60 15.31
N GLU A 43 6.17 -0.26 15.88
CA GLU A 43 6.26 -0.55 17.33
C GLU A 43 6.84 0.59 18.18
N ARG A 44 7.04 1.77 17.62
CA ARG A 44 7.63 2.92 18.31
C ARG A 44 6.96 3.22 19.66
N ARG A 45 5.64 3.12 19.76
CA ARG A 45 4.89 3.46 20.99
C ARG A 45 5.17 2.49 22.13
N HIS A 46 5.45 1.24 21.81
CA HIS A 46 5.75 0.14 22.71
C HIS A 46 7.27 -0.11 22.86
N SER A 47 8.08 0.80 22.30
CA SER A 47 9.53 0.70 22.37
C SER A 47 10.11 1.53 23.53
N THR A 48 11.20 1.04 24.10
CA THR A 48 11.99 1.77 25.08
C THR A 48 12.89 2.82 24.42
N VAL A 49 13.40 3.77 25.20
CA VAL A 49 14.38 4.75 24.72
C VAL A 49 15.61 4.07 24.12
N ASP A 50 16.07 2.95 24.70
CA ASP A 50 17.26 2.24 24.21
C ASP A 50 16.97 1.51 22.89
N ALA A 51 15.82 0.88 22.74
CA ALA A 51 15.39 0.31 21.45
C ALA A 51 15.30 1.39 20.35
N ILE A 52 14.85 2.60 20.67
CA ILE A 52 14.85 3.73 19.73
C ILE A 52 16.27 4.15 19.33
N LYS A 53 17.23 4.16 20.28
CA LYS A 53 18.64 4.46 19.96
C LYS A 53 19.24 3.40 19.02
N GLU A 54 18.96 2.13 19.26
CA GLU A 54 19.42 1.03 18.41
C GLU A 54 18.82 1.12 17.00
N GLN A 55 17.52 1.39 16.89
CA GLN A 55 16.88 1.60 15.61
C GLN A 55 17.46 2.80 14.85
N LEU A 56 17.78 3.90 15.55
CA LEU A 56 18.45 5.05 14.93
C LEU A 56 19.89 4.73 14.49
N ALA A 57 20.62 3.89 15.24
CA ALA A 57 21.94 3.40 14.82
C ALA A 57 21.82 2.55 13.53
N TYR A 58 20.87 1.62 13.48
CA TYR A 58 20.53 0.89 12.26
C TYR A 58 20.27 1.85 11.07
N ARG A 59 19.49 2.93 11.27
CA ARG A 59 19.19 3.92 10.23
C ARG A 59 20.44 4.65 9.72
N GLU A 60 21.42 4.91 10.61
CA GLU A 60 22.70 5.50 10.19
C GLU A 60 23.54 4.52 9.34
N GLU A 61 23.57 3.25 9.72
CA GLU A 61 24.23 2.20 8.94
C GLU A 61 23.57 1.99 7.59
N ASN A 62 22.24 2.03 7.54
CA ASN A 62 21.46 1.90 6.30
C ASN A 62 21.80 2.97 5.25
N LYS A 63 22.26 4.16 5.64
CA LYS A 63 22.73 5.19 4.68
C LYS A 63 23.87 4.67 3.82
N ASN A 64 24.78 3.86 4.38
CA ASN A 64 25.84 3.24 3.60
C ASN A 64 25.30 2.20 2.62
N ALA A 65 24.27 1.45 3.02
CA ALA A 65 23.59 0.52 2.13
C ALA A 65 22.92 1.27 0.95
N VAL A 66 22.22 2.40 1.23
CA VAL A 66 21.62 3.25 0.19
C VAL A 66 22.66 3.80 -0.79
N ARG A 67 23.82 4.32 -0.31
CA ARG A 67 24.91 4.82 -1.17
C ARG A 67 25.48 3.75 -2.09
N ASN A 68 25.52 2.52 -1.61
CA ASN A 68 26.10 1.40 -2.33
C ASN A 68 25.07 0.58 -3.11
N PHE A 69 23.79 0.94 -3.08
CA PHE A 69 22.72 0.26 -3.80
C PHE A 69 22.80 0.56 -5.29
N LYS A 70 22.76 -0.48 -6.12
CA LYS A 70 22.75 -0.36 -7.58
C LYS A 70 21.41 -0.82 -8.13
N ILE A 71 20.61 0.11 -8.60
CA ILE A 71 19.33 -0.22 -9.21
C ILE A 71 19.57 -1.02 -10.48
N THR A 72 19.18 -2.29 -10.49
CA THR A 72 19.19 -3.17 -11.66
C THR A 72 17.81 -3.33 -12.25
N ARG A 73 16.77 -3.29 -11.39
CA ARG A 73 15.35 -3.30 -11.81
C ARG A 73 14.56 -2.30 -10.95
N GLU A 74 13.55 -1.69 -11.60
CA GLU A 74 12.63 -0.79 -10.95
C GLU A 74 11.20 -1.09 -11.40
N PHE A 75 10.25 -1.08 -10.44
CA PHE A 75 8.83 -1.23 -10.69
C PHE A 75 8.10 -0.04 -10.05
N SER A 76 7.43 0.77 -10.86
CA SER A 76 6.86 2.04 -10.44
C SER A 76 5.35 1.96 -10.30
N GLY A 77 4.86 1.99 -9.05
CA GLY A 77 3.48 2.33 -8.74
C GLY A 77 3.26 3.85 -8.82
N ASP A 78 2.09 4.31 -8.44
CA ASP A 78 1.79 5.75 -8.47
C ASP A 78 2.60 6.53 -7.44
N ARG A 79 2.88 5.90 -6.32
CA ARG A 79 3.48 6.53 -5.14
C ARG A 79 4.74 5.82 -4.68
N TYR A 80 4.68 4.50 -4.56
CA TYR A 80 5.79 3.67 -4.16
C TYR A 80 6.43 2.99 -5.36
N HIS A 81 7.75 2.88 -5.31
CA HIS A 81 8.56 2.16 -6.26
C HIS A 81 9.27 1.01 -5.55
N VAL A 82 9.39 -0.10 -6.24
CA VAL A 82 10.22 -1.23 -5.79
C VAL A 82 11.53 -1.17 -6.57
N PHE A 83 12.64 -1.00 -5.86
CA PHE A 83 13.98 -0.99 -6.42
C PHE A 83 14.69 -2.28 -6.06
N ILE A 84 15.38 -2.90 -6.99
CA ILE A 84 16.11 -4.16 -6.78
C ILE A 84 17.55 -3.98 -7.21
N ASP A 85 18.47 -4.47 -6.39
CA ASP A 85 19.88 -4.70 -6.68
C ASP A 85 20.10 -6.22 -6.80
N ASP A 86 19.97 -6.75 -8.01
CA ASP A 86 20.16 -8.18 -8.28
C ASP A 86 21.59 -8.66 -7.98
N ILE A 87 22.57 -7.75 -8.08
CA ILE A 87 23.97 -8.09 -7.83
C ILE A 87 24.19 -8.43 -6.36
N LYS A 88 23.53 -7.69 -5.47
CA LYS A 88 23.65 -7.87 -4.04
C LYS A 88 22.51 -8.68 -3.44
N GLY A 89 21.46 -8.99 -4.21
CA GLY A 89 20.26 -9.64 -3.72
C GLY A 89 19.50 -8.80 -2.70
N MET A 90 19.40 -7.48 -2.93
CA MET A 90 18.77 -6.51 -2.03
C MET A 90 17.60 -5.82 -2.73
N PHE A 91 16.66 -5.32 -1.95
CA PHE A 91 15.56 -4.48 -2.46
C PHE A 91 15.23 -3.33 -1.51
N ALA A 92 14.48 -2.37 -2.01
CA ALA A 92 13.87 -1.28 -1.23
C ALA A 92 12.48 -0.96 -1.78
N VAL A 93 11.57 -0.52 -0.90
CA VAL A 93 10.27 0.05 -1.25
C VAL A 93 10.25 1.51 -0.78
N ALA A 94 10.17 2.45 -1.70
CA ALA A 94 10.29 3.87 -1.38
C ALA A 94 9.71 4.77 -2.47
N PHE A 95 9.56 6.07 -2.18
CA PHE A 95 9.26 7.09 -3.19
C PHE A 95 10.43 7.36 -4.13
N ASN A 96 11.64 7.27 -3.63
CA ASN A 96 12.88 7.42 -4.38
C ASN A 96 14.07 6.89 -3.58
N MET A 97 15.18 6.66 -4.26
CA MET A 97 16.44 6.18 -3.70
C MET A 97 17.37 7.36 -3.39
N SER A 98 17.02 8.20 -2.41
CA SER A 98 17.89 9.29 -1.96
C SER A 98 18.42 9.05 -0.54
N GLU A 99 19.64 9.52 -0.26
CA GLU A 99 20.21 9.46 1.09
C GLU A 99 19.38 10.25 2.12
N GLN A 100 18.68 11.31 1.69
CA GLN A 100 17.82 12.09 2.55
C GLN A 100 16.62 11.30 3.02
N ASN A 101 16.00 10.52 2.12
CA ASN A 101 14.88 9.65 2.44
C ASN A 101 15.33 8.40 3.17
N ASN A 102 16.57 7.99 2.94
CA ASN A 102 17.19 6.83 3.57
C ASN A 102 16.26 5.60 3.55
N PRO A 103 15.78 5.12 2.36
CA PRO A 103 14.90 3.97 2.29
C PRO A 103 15.58 2.74 2.88
N ASP A 104 14.80 1.87 3.53
CA ASP A 104 15.33 0.65 4.11
C ASP A 104 15.78 -0.31 3.02
N ILE A 105 17.04 -0.72 3.07
CA ILE A 105 17.62 -1.70 2.16
C ILE A 105 17.53 -3.07 2.81
N VAL A 106 16.75 -3.96 2.23
CA VAL A 106 16.41 -5.27 2.79
C VAL A 106 16.90 -6.38 1.86
N PRO A 107 17.48 -7.47 2.40
CA PRO A 107 17.83 -8.63 1.60
C PRO A 107 16.58 -9.30 0.99
N LEU A 108 16.62 -9.71 -0.27
CA LEU A 108 15.55 -10.52 -0.89
C LEU A 108 15.30 -11.80 -0.10
N SER A 109 16.34 -12.37 0.51
CA SER A 109 16.24 -13.57 1.38
C SER A 109 15.47 -13.34 2.68
N ALA A 110 15.23 -12.09 3.08
CA ALA A 110 14.43 -11.78 4.25
C ALA A 110 12.92 -11.81 3.98
N ILE A 111 12.50 -11.88 2.71
CA ILE A 111 11.08 -11.93 2.33
C ILE A 111 10.49 -13.27 2.78
N THR A 112 9.44 -13.22 3.56
CA THR A 112 8.69 -14.38 4.05
C THR A 112 7.35 -14.55 3.33
N LEU A 113 6.75 -13.44 2.89
CA LEU A 113 5.52 -13.41 2.10
C LEU A 113 5.59 -12.23 1.12
N CYS A 114 5.16 -12.47 -0.12
CA CYS A 114 4.88 -11.40 -1.08
C CYS A 114 3.71 -11.82 -1.97
N ARG A 115 2.64 -11.02 -1.97
CA ARG A 115 1.46 -11.28 -2.82
C ARG A 115 0.79 -9.97 -3.24
N LEU A 116 0.15 -10.01 -4.40
CA LEU A 116 -0.81 -8.98 -4.80
C LEU A 116 -2.15 -9.24 -4.08
N GLU A 117 -2.70 -8.22 -3.48
CA GLU A 117 -4.04 -8.19 -2.91
C GLU A 117 -4.86 -7.10 -3.63
N ILE A 118 -6.08 -7.45 -4.02
CA ILE A 118 -6.99 -6.55 -4.72
C ILE A 118 -8.22 -6.39 -3.84
N ASP A 119 -8.39 -5.20 -3.28
CA ASP A 119 -9.54 -4.85 -2.45
C ASP A 119 -10.64 -4.29 -3.34
N GLU A 120 -11.78 -4.98 -3.41
CA GLU A 120 -12.98 -4.52 -4.08
C GLU A 120 -13.84 -3.69 -3.12
N GLN A 121 -14.25 -2.52 -3.58
CA GLN A 121 -15.23 -1.67 -2.91
C GLN A 121 -16.48 -1.59 -3.77
N ARG A 122 -17.65 -1.66 -3.15
CA ARG A 122 -18.94 -1.58 -3.80
C ARG A 122 -19.76 -0.45 -3.18
N GLU A 123 -20.20 0.49 -4.01
CA GLU A 123 -21.06 1.60 -3.62
C GLU A 123 -22.39 1.50 -4.35
N GLU A 124 -23.51 1.74 -3.65
CA GLU A 124 -24.83 1.80 -4.26
C GLU A 124 -25.00 3.14 -4.98
N GLU A 125 -25.46 3.10 -6.23
CA GLU A 125 -25.80 4.31 -6.97
C GLU A 125 -27.14 4.86 -6.50
N GLU A 126 -27.15 6.15 -6.20
CA GLU A 126 -28.33 6.88 -5.83
C GLU A 126 -28.61 8.00 -6.86
N TYR A 127 -29.84 8.46 -6.92
CA TYR A 127 -30.22 9.61 -7.73
C TYR A 127 -31.03 10.61 -6.92
N THR A 128 -30.96 11.89 -7.28
CA THR A 128 -31.80 12.93 -6.69
C THR A 128 -33.06 13.06 -7.49
N ASP A 129 -34.24 12.90 -6.85
CA ASP A 129 -35.53 13.04 -7.49
C ASP A 129 -35.92 14.51 -7.68
N GLN A 130 -37.14 14.76 -8.26
CA GLN A 130 -37.64 16.09 -8.55
C GLN A 130 -37.90 16.95 -7.30
N ASP A 131 -38.08 16.29 -6.16
CA ASP A 131 -38.35 16.95 -4.88
C ASP A 131 -37.03 17.24 -4.14
N GLY A 132 -35.87 16.86 -4.71
CA GLY A 132 -34.55 17.04 -4.12
C GLY A 132 -34.15 15.97 -3.11
N GLU A 133 -34.88 14.87 -3.02
CA GLU A 133 -34.57 13.74 -2.14
C GLU A 133 -33.66 12.73 -2.85
N THR A 134 -32.69 12.17 -2.09
CA THR A 134 -31.82 11.10 -2.58
C THR A 134 -32.55 9.76 -2.47
N ARG A 135 -32.57 9.00 -3.57
CA ARG A 135 -33.22 7.69 -3.67
C ARG A 135 -32.35 6.67 -4.39
N SER A 136 -32.47 5.41 -3.96
CA SER A 136 -31.87 4.27 -4.65
C SER A 136 -32.65 3.89 -5.91
N TYR A 137 -31.95 3.37 -6.91
CA TYR A 137 -32.59 2.76 -8.08
C TYR A 137 -33.35 1.48 -7.71
N VAL A 138 -34.39 1.16 -8.46
CA VAL A 138 -35.13 -0.11 -8.32
C VAL A 138 -35.12 -0.84 -9.68
N PRO A 139 -34.41 -1.95 -9.80
CA PRO A 139 -33.53 -2.62 -8.80
C PRO A 139 -32.29 -1.79 -8.46
N PRO A 140 -31.65 -2.01 -7.31
CA PRO A 140 -30.42 -1.32 -6.93
C PRO A 140 -29.32 -1.46 -7.96
N ARG A 141 -28.56 -0.37 -8.19
CA ARG A 141 -27.38 -0.34 -9.05
C ARG A 141 -26.15 -0.13 -8.20
N TYR A 142 -25.03 -0.63 -8.64
CA TYR A 142 -23.77 -0.54 -7.90
C TYR A 142 -22.64 -0.16 -8.82
N THR A 143 -21.74 0.68 -8.31
CA THR A 143 -20.41 0.91 -8.87
C THR A 143 -19.39 0.11 -8.08
N TYR A 144 -18.36 -0.35 -8.78
CA TYR A 144 -17.26 -1.09 -8.18
C TYR A 144 -15.95 -0.35 -8.42
N SER A 145 -15.11 -0.35 -7.39
CA SER A 145 -13.76 0.20 -7.49
C SER A 145 -12.75 -0.70 -6.78
N TYR A 146 -11.48 -0.61 -7.18
CA TYR A 146 -10.44 -1.56 -6.79
C TYR A 146 -9.19 -0.83 -6.33
N ASP A 147 -8.64 -1.30 -5.21
CA ASP A 147 -7.34 -0.91 -4.70
C ASP A 147 -6.36 -2.09 -4.79
N TYR A 148 -5.19 -1.80 -5.38
CA TYR A 148 -4.14 -2.80 -5.62
C TYR A 148 -3.02 -2.60 -4.60
N LYS A 149 -2.77 -3.62 -3.79
CA LYS A 149 -1.79 -3.60 -2.70
C LYS A 149 -0.81 -4.75 -2.83
N ILE A 150 0.45 -4.47 -2.53
CA ILE A 150 1.43 -5.54 -2.28
C ILE A 150 1.46 -5.78 -0.78
N LYS A 151 1.13 -7.01 -0.39
CA LYS A 151 1.36 -7.53 0.96
C LYS A 151 2.74 -8.14 0.98
N LEU A 152 3.62 -7.53 1.78
CA LEU A 152 5.03 -7.89 1.83
C LEU A 152 5.48 -8.06 3.27
N SER A 153 5.66 -9.31 3.70
CA SER A 153 6.22 -9.60 5.02
C SER A 153 7.70 -9.97 4.90
N VAL A 154 8.48 -9.47 5.84
CA VAL A 154 9.93 -9.62 5.89
C VAL A 154 10.39 -10.03 7.28
N ASN A 155 11.51 -10.74 7.36
CA ASN A 155 12.16 -11.07 8.63
C ASN A 155 13.33 -10.11 8.86
N THR A 156 13.05 -8.95 9.50
CA THR A 156 14.05 -7.95 9.89
C THR A 156 13.97 -7.66 11.40
N PRO A 157 15.01 -7.13 12.02
CA PRO A 157 14.98 -6.83 13.46
C PRO A 157 13.99 -5.72 13.88
N TRP A 158 13.53 -4.89 12.93
CA TRP A 158 12.83 -3.65 13.24
C TRP A 158 11.42 -3.56 12.70
N PHE A 159 11.08 -4.38 11.74
CA PHE A 159 9.75 -4.45 11.12
C PHE A 159 9.59 -5.78 10.41
N ASP A 160 8.38 -6.25 10.34
CA ASP A 160 7.98 -7.50 9.71
C ASP A 160 7.05 -7.30 8.50
N ASP A 161 6.49 -6.10 8.35
CA ASP A 161 5.62 -5.74 7.24
C ASP A 161 6.11 -4.51 6.49
N MET A 162 6.02 -4.57 5.16
CA MET A 162 6.32 -3.48 4.23
C MET A 162 5.18 -3.35 3.19
N ASP A 163 3.95 -3.39 3.65
CA ASP A 163 2.76 -3.32 2.79
C ASP A 163 2.63 -1.97 2.11
N PHE A 164 2.31 -1.95 0.82
CA PHE A 164 2.14 -0.69 0.09
C PHE A 164 1.11 -0.79 -1.03
N GLN A 165 0.49 0.34 -1.36
CA GLN A 165 -0.50 0.47 -2.41
C GLN A 165 0.15 0.89 -3.73
N LEU A 166 -0.31 0.29 -4.85
CA LEU A 166 0.18 0.58 -6.19
C LEU A 166 -0.51 1.78 -6.83
N ASN A 167 -1.81 1.95 -6.59
CA ASN A 167 -2.64 3.05 -7.07
C ASN A 167 -2.88 4.09 -5.97
N THR A 168 -2.97 5.37 -6.33
CA THR A 168 -3.29 6.45 -5.38
C THR A 168 -4.79 6.61 -5.18
N PHE A 169 -5.55 6.42 -6.24
CA PHE A 169 -7.01 6.50 -6.25
C PHE A 169 -7.57 5.16 -6.69
N SER A 170 -8.66 4.71 -6.06
CA SER A 170 -9.34 3.49 -6.44
C SER A 170 -9.72 3.51 -7.93
N VAL A 171 -9.56 2.37 -8.59
CA VAL A 171 -9.77 2.22 -10.04
C VAL A 171 -11.19 1.70 -10.26
N GLU A 172 -12.01 2.45 -10.98
CA GLU A 172 -13.39 2.03 -11.28
C GLU A 172 -13.43 0.84 -12.25
N ASP A 173 -14.46 0.03 -12.17
CA ASP A 173 -14.66 -1.18 -13.01
C ASP A 173 -14.67 -0.91 -14.51
N ARG A 174 -15.09 0.31 -14.90
CA ARG A 174 -15.07 0.80 -16.29
C ARG A 174 -13.66 1.12 -16.80
N GLU A 175 -12.68 1.32 -15.92
CA GLU A 175 -11.30 1.68 -16.26
C GLU A 175 -10.40 0.44 -16.49
N ARG A 176 -10.85 -0.50 -17.32
CA ARG A 176 -10.20 -1.81 -17.54
C ARG A 176 -8.72 -1.75 -17.86
N ALA A 177 -8.29 -0.75 -18.63
CA ALA A 177 -6.87 -0.57 -18.95
C ALA A 177 -6.01 -0.28 -17.70
N LYS A 178 -6.54 0.49 -16.74
CA LYS A 178 -5.87 0.75 -15.47
C LYS A 178 -5.86 -0.50 -14.58
N MET A 179 -6.99 -1.22 -14.52
CA MET A 179 -7.07 -2.50 -13.79
C MET A 179 -5.98 -3.46 -14.27
N MET A 180 -5.91 -3.71 -15.58
CA MET A 180 -4.89 -4.57 -16.18
C MET A 180 -3.47 -4.09 -15.89
N LYS A 181 -3.21 -2.76 -15.95
CA LYS A 181 -1.92 -2.16 -15.63
C LYS A 181 -1.46 -2.52 -14.21
N TYR A 182 -2.34 -2.32 -13.20
CA TYR A 182 -1.95 -2.56 -11.80
C TYR A 182 -1.88 -4.05 -11.46
N GLU A 183 -2.73 -4.89 -12.04
CA GLU A 183 -2.61 -6.34 -11.93
C GLU A 183 -1.29 -6.85 -12.50
N GLN A 184 -0.94 -6.41 -13.71
CA GLN A 184 0.32 -6.78 -14.35
C GLN A 184 1.51 -6.28 -13.53
N LEU A 185 1.50 -5.02 -13.08
CA LEU A 185 2.55 -4.44 -12.25
C LEU A 185 2.71 -5.21 -10.94
N GLY A 186 1.61 -5.50 -10.24
CA GLY A 186 1.63 -6.24 -8.99
C GLY A 186 2.21 -7.65 -9.15
N ASN A 187 1.79 -8.36 -10.20
CA ASN A 187 2.32 -9.69 -10.52
C ASN A 187 3.81 -9.65 -10.87
N GLN A 188 4.26 -8.63 -11.62
CA GLN A 188 5.69 -8.44 -11.92
C GLN A 188 6.51 -8.20 -10.66
N ILE A 189 6.01 -7.37 -9.72
CA ILE A 189 6.66 -7.11 -8.44
C ILE A 189 6.77 -8.40 -7.63
N VAL A 190 5.68 -9.16 -7.48
CA VAL A 190 5.68 -10.43 -6.75
C VAL A 190 6.71 -11.40 -7.35
N SER A 191 6.70 -11.56 -8.68
CA SER A 191 7.67 -12.42 -9.36
C SER A 191 9.11 -11.96 -9.14
N ALA A 192 9.35 -10.65 -9.24
CA ALA A 192 10.68 -10.09 -9.08
C ALA A 192 11.25 -10.24 -7.68
N LEU A 193 10.41 -10.12 -6.66
CA LEU A 193 10.79 -10.22 -5.25
C LEU A 193 10.92 -11.67 -4.75
N THR A 194 10.08 -12.58 -5.28
CA THR A 194 10.05 -13.98 -4.81
C THR A 194 10.85 -14.93 -5.68
N GLY A 195 11.22 -14.52 -6.90
CA GLY A 195 11.83 -15.41 -7.91
C GLY A 195 10.83 -16.43 -8.50
N VAL A 196 9.55 -16.40 -8.11
CA VAL A 196 8.51 -17.28 -8.66
C VAL A 196 7.99 -16.68 -9.97
N PRO A 197 8.04 -17.39 -11.09
CA PRO A 197 7.52 -16.89 -12.36
C PRO A 197 6.04 -16.53 -12.23
N VAL A 198 5.63 -15.38 -12.78
CA VAL A 198 4.21 -15.09 -12.96
C VAL A 198 3.64 -16.16 -13.90
N PRO A 199 2.53 -16.83 -13.54
CA PRO A 199 1.81 -17.64 -14.52
C PRO A 199 1.53 -16.76 -15.74
N ALA A 200 1.82 -17.29 -16.96
CA ALA A 200 1.45 -16.59 -18.18
C ALA A 200 -0.03 -16.21 -18.05
N TYR A 201 -0.34 -14.93 -18.26
CA TYR A 201 -1.68 -14.36 -18.10
C TYR A 201 -2.59 -15.01 -19.18
N GLU A 202 -3.07 -16.20 -18.91
CA GLU A 202 -4.25 -16.76 -19.58
C GLU A 202 -5.44 -15.99 -18.97
N GLY A 203 -5.80 -14.94 -19.68
CA GLY A 203 -6.65 -13.87 -19.20
C GLY A 203 -7.83 -14.37 -18.37
N MET A 204 -8.06 -13.75 -17.25
CA MET A 204 -9.33 -13.78 -16.50
C MET A 204 -10.54 -13.27 -17.33
N MET A 205 -10.44 -13.29 -18.66
CA MET A 205 -11.56 -13.03 -19.54
C MET A 205 -12.63 -14.13 -19.48
N ASN A 206 -12.43 -15.22 -18.72
CA ASN A 206 -13.34 -16.36 -18.71
C ASN A 206 -14.03 -16.64 -17.36
N GLN A 207 -13.80 -15.84 -16.32
CA GLN A 207 -14.71 -15.83 -15.18
C GLN A 207 -15.70 -14.69 -15.42
N GLY A 208 -16.83 -15.09 -16.01
CA GLY A 208 -17.92 -14.19 -16.39
C GLY A 208 -18.39 -13.40 -15.17
N TYR A 209 -18.19 -12.09 -15.24
CA TYR A 209 -19.05 -11.19 -14.50
C TYR A 209 -20.50 -11.51 -14.85
N PRO A 210 -21.44 -11.57 -13.90
CA PRO A 210 -22.83 -11.89 -14.20
C PRO A 210 -23.35 -10.86 -15.21
N GLN A 211 -23.51 -11.27 -16.45
CA GLN A 211 -24.25 -10.49 -17.44
C GLN A 211 -25.67 -10.32 -16.88
N GLN A 212 -26.04 -9.10 -16.57
CA GLN A 212 -27.43 -8.74 -16.31
C GLN A 212 -28.25 -9.21 -17.51
N GLY A 213 -29.16 -10.17 -17.25
CA GLY A 213 -29.98 -10.79 -18.26
C GLY A 213 -30.77 -9.80 -19.06
N GLY A 214 -30.47 -9.70 -20.33
CA GLY A 214 -31.33 -9.06 -21.32
C GLY A 214 -32.68 -9.75 -21.34
N MET A 215 -33.74 -9.03 -21.03
CA MET A 215 -35.11 -9.49 -21.17
C MET A 215 -35.36 -9.92 -22.63
N MET A 216 -35.59 -11.20 -22.82
CA MET A 216 -36.13 -11.74 -24.07
C MET A 216 -37.50 -11.10 -24.31
N ASN A 217 -37.58 -10.34 -25.40
CA ASN A 217 -38.82 -9.82 -25.97
C ASN A 217 -39.64 -11.00 -26.48
N GLN A 218 -40.64 -11.45 -25.70
CA GLN A 218 -41.61 -12.45 -26.15
C GLN A 218 -42.55 -11.75 -27.16
N GLY A 219 -42.40 -12.11 -28.43
CA GLY A 219 -43.29 -11.70 -29.50
C GLY A 219 -44.71 -12.26 -29.27
N TYR A 220 -45.66 -11.37 -29.36
CA TYR A 220 -47.12 -11.71 -29.38
C TYR A 220 -47.46 -12.45 -30.65
N PRO A 221 -48.24 -13.55 -30.61
CA PRO A 221 -48.78 -14.19 -31.81
C PRO A 221 -49.89 -13.32 -32.40
N GLN A 222 -49.78 -12.96 -33.71
CA GLN A 222 -50.85 -12.40 -34.46
C GLN A 222 -51.93 -13.46 -34.71
N GLN A 223 -53.13 -13.24 -34.20
CA GLN A 223 -54.32 -13.95 -34.61
C GLN A 223 -54.81 -13.41 -35.98
N GLY A 224 -54.79 -14.25 -36.98
CA GLY A 224 -55.48 -14.00 -38.24
C GLY A 224 -56.99 -14.13 -38.06
N GLY A 225 -57.72 -13.13 -38.51
CA GLY A 225 -59.15 -13.14 -38.65
C GLY A 225 -59.54 -13.27 -40.14
N MET A 226 -60.47 -14.11 -40.40
CA MET A 226 -61.20 -14.16 -41.65
C MET A 226 -62.05 -12.90 -41.85
#